data_e6f1e158c2acb1043b49ac82a3b3b6ad
#
_entry.id   e6f1e158c2acb1043b49ac82a3b3b6ad
#
_cell.length_a   1.000
_cell.length_b   1.000
_cell.length_c   1.000
_cell.angle_alpha   90.00
_cell.angle_beta   90.00
_cell.angle_gamma   90.00
#
_symmetry.space_group_name_H-M   'P 1'
#
loop_
_entity.id
_entity.type
_entity.pdbx_description
1 polymer ?
#
loop_
_entity_poly.entity_id
_entity_poly.type
_entity_poly.pdbx_seq_one_letter_code
_entity_poly.pdbx_strand_id
1 'polypeptide(L)'
;MNVPIRDRLVTLRRNLHRHPEPAWREFYTTARVVEELRAIGVDELAVGPDAYDPANRMAVPDADLESWVDRARERGADPALLERMTGGNTGAVAVLECGDGPAIGLRVDIDALFIDESTDTAHVPAAEGFRSEVEETMTPAATTYT
;
A
#
# COMPACT_ATOMS: atom_id res chain seq x y z
N MET A 1 18.21 5.62 -19.67
CA MET A 1 18.59 4.20 -19.50
C MET A 1 17.38 3.45 -18.95
N ASN A 2 16.98 2.36 -19.62
CA ASN A 2 15.82 1.58 -19.19
C ASN A 2 16.28 0.63 -18.06
N VAL A 3 15.85 0.87 -16.83
CA VAL A 3 16.14 -0.02 -15.70
C VAL A 3 15.44 -1.36 -15.95
N PRO A 4 16.13 -2.51 -15.80
CA PRO A 4 15.49 -3.82 -15.95
C PRO A 4 14.29 -3.96 -15.01
N ILE A 5 13.21 -4.59 -15.47
CA ILE A 5 11.97 -4.74 -14.71
C ILE A 5 12.20 -5.40 -13.35
N ARG A 6 13.12 -6.36 -13.28
CA ARG A 6 13.51 -7.02 -12.03
C ARG A 6 14.04 -6.03 -10.99
N ASP A 7 14.94 -5.15 -11.38
CA ASP A 7 15.57 -4.18 -10.47
C ASP A 7 14.56 -3.14 -10.02
N ARG A 8 13.66 -2.72 -10.91
CA ARG A 8 12.53 -1.85 -10.58
C ARG A 8 11.60 -2.50 -9.55
N LEU A 9 11.23 -3.77 -9.73
CA LEU A 9 10.39 -4.51 -8.79
C LEU A 9 11.06 -4.72 -7.43
N VAL A 10 12.36 -5.03 -7.41
CA VAL A 10 13.13 -5.15 -6.16
C VAL A 10 13.16 -3.81 -5.43
N THR A 11 13.39 -2.72 -6.15
CA THR A 11 13.42 -1.36 -5.58
C THR A 11 12.06 -0.98 -4.99
N LEU A 12 10.97 -1.21 -5.74
CA LEU A 12 9.61 -0.94 -5.27
C LEU A 12 9.28 -1.77 -4.03
N ARG A 13 9.53 -3.08 -4.07
CA ARG A 13 9.29 -3.97 -2.93
C ARG A 13 10.04 -3.51 -1.68
N ARG A 14 11.32 -3.14 -1.79
CA ARG A 14 12.13 -2.66 -0.67
C ARG A 14 11.65 -1.32 -0.15
N ASN A 15 11.19 -0.45 -1.04
CA ASN A 15 10.59 0.83 -0.64
C ASN A 15 9.30 0.62 0.16
N LEU A 16 8.39 -0.23 -0.32
CA LEU A 16 7.14 -0.54 0.39
C LEU A 16 7.41 -1.26 1.73
N HIS A 17 8.39 -2.19 1.76
CA HIS A 17 8.80 -2.87 2.99
C HIS A 17 9.32 -1.90 4.06
N ARG A 18 10.05 -0.86 3.64
CA ARG A 18 10.54 0.19 4.55
C ARG A 18 9.43 1.02 5.16
N HIS A 19 8.32 1.16 4.45
CA HIS A 19 7.18 2.00 4.81
C HIS A 19 5.89 1.17 4.91
N PRO A 20 5.83 0.17 5.81
CA PRO A 20 4.65 -0.66 5.95
C PRO A 20 3.47 0.15 6.46
N GLU A 21 2.29 -0.13 5.93
CA GLU A 21 1.04 0.50 6.30
C GLU A 21 -0.01 -0.59 6.57
N PRO A 22 -0.69 -0.55 7.73
CA PRO A 22 -1.71 -1.55 8.06
C PRO A 22 -3.00 -1.33 7.27
N ALA A 23 -3.91 -2.31 7.34
CA ALA A 23 -5.20 -2.30 6.67
C ALA A 23 -5.97 -0.98 6.87
N TRP A 24 -6.51 -0.45 5.77
CA TRP A 24 -7.22 0.83 5.65
C TRP A 24 -6.37 2.09 5.94
N ARG A 25 -5.05 1.93 6.02
CA ARG A 25 -4.07 3.00 6.22
C ARG A 25 -3.02 3.03 5.10
N GLU A 26 -3.22 2.25 4.03
CA GLU A 26 -2.27 2.05 2.92
C GLU A 26 -2.23 3.26 1.96
N PHE A 27 -2.12 4.47 2.53
CA PHE A 27 -2.15 5.71 1.75
C PHE A 27 -0.93 5.86 0.84
N TYR A 28 0.28 5.69 1.40
CA TYR A 28 1.51 5.75 0.63
C TYR A 28 1.63 4.57 -0.33
N THR A 29 1.33 3.36 0.15
CA THR A 29 1.37 2.14 -0.66
C THR A 29 0.43 2.24 -1.85
N THR A 30 -0.82 2.68 -1.64
CA THR A 30 -1.77 2.92 -2.73
C THR A 30 -1.25 3.96 -3.71
N ALA A 31 -0.71 5.08 -3.23
CA ALA A 31 -0.15 6.10 -4.11
C ALA A 31 0.99 5.55 -4.97
N ARG A 32 1.91 4.77 -4.40
CA ARG A 32 3.00 4.11 -5.13
C ARG A 32 2.48 3.12 -6.17
N VAL A 33 1.49 2.29 -5.82
CA VAL A 33 0.85 1.35 -6.76
C VAL A 33 0.19 2.10 -7.90
N VAL A 34 -0.55 3.16 -7.63
CA VAL A 34 -1.20 4.01 -8.64
C VAL A 34 -0.17 4.62 -9.60
N GLU A 35 0.97 5.12 -9.09
CA GLU A 35 2.05 5.63 -9.92
C GLU A 35 2.61 4.57 -10.86
N GLU A 36 2.84 3.36 -10.37
CA GLU A 36 3.32 2.25 -11.18
C GLU A 36 2.31 1.82 -12.25
N LEU A 37 1.01 1.74 -11.90
CA LEU A 37 -0.06 1.41 -12.83
C LEU A 37 -0.20 2.48 -13.94
N ARG A 38 -0.09 3.75 -13.60
CA ARG A 38 -0.06 4.86 -14.58
C ARG A 38 1.17 4.76 -15.51
N ALA A 39 2.32 4.41 -14.94
CA ALA A 39 3.55 4.24 -15.72
C ALA A 39 3.52 3.02 -16.65
N ILE A 40 2.76 1.98 -16.32
CA ILE A 40 2.49 0.82 -17.18
C ILE A 40 1.55 1.23 -18.32
N GLY A 41 0.65 2.20 -18.09
CA GLY A 41 -0.33 2.66 -19.07
C GLY A 41 -1.55 1.75 -19.11
N VAL A 42 -2.13 1.45 -17.93
CA VAL A 42 -3.41 0.72 -17.84
C VAL A 42 -4.54 1.52 -18.47
N ASP A 43 -5.54 0.84 -19.05
CA ASP A 43 -6.63 1.47 -19.79
C ASP A 43 -7.63 2.16 -18.86
N GLU A 44 -7.93 1.54 -17.69
CA GLU A 44 -8.78 2.13 -16.68
C GLU A 44 -8.10 2.03 -15.31
N LEU A 45 -8.30 3.05 -14.45
CA LEU A 45 -7.76 3.11 -13.11
C LEU A 45 -8.73 3.81 -12.17
N ALA A 46 -9.29 3.05 -11.24
CA ALA A 46 -10.14 3.53 -10.16
C ALA A 46 -9.38 3.46 -8.83
N VAL A 47 -9.56 4.46 -7.96
CA VAL A 47 -8.88 4.56 -6.66
C VAL A 47 -9.88 4.89 -5.57
N GLY A 48 -9.80 4.21 -4.44
CA GLY A 48 -10.63 4.45 -3.28
C GLY A 48 -12.13 4.21 -3.59
N PRO A 49 -13.00 5.18 -3.30
CA PRO A 49 -14.45 5.03 -3.49
C PRO A 49 -14.89 4.71 -4.92
N ASP A 50 -14.07 5.03 -5.91
CA ASP A 50 -14.36 4.70 -7.31
C ASP A 50 -14.03 3.23 -7.63
N ALA A 51 -13.20 2.59 -6.81
CA ALA A 51 -12.77 1.20 -7.00
C ALA A 51 -13.72 0.19 -6.33
N TYR A 52 -14.41 0.60 -5.27
CA TYR A 52 -15.31 -0.25 -4.51
C TYR A 52 -16.32 0.59 -3.71
N ASP A 53 -17.42 -0.03 -3.26
CA ASP A 53 -18.37 0.62 -2.36
C ASP A 53 -17.81 0.70 -0.93
N PRO A 54 -17.56 1.90 -0.39
CA PRO A 54 -17.06 2.09 0.97
C PRO A 54 -17.93 1.47 2.06
N ALA A 55 -19.23 1.29 1.82
CA ALA A 55 -20.14 0.66 2.78
C ALA A 55 -19.86 -0.83 3.01
N ASN A 56 -19.15 -1.47 2.09
CA ASN A 56 -18.78 -2.89 2.20
C ASN A 56 -17.45 -3.13 2.92
N ARG A 57 -16.80 -2.07 3.41
CA ARG A 57 -15.56 -2.22 4.17
C ARG A 57 -15.83 -2.76 5.57
N MET A 58 -14.95 -3.65 6.04
CA MET A 58 -15.00 -4.23 7.38
C MET A 58 -13.81 -3.77 8.21
N ALA A 59 -14.02 -3.58 9.50
CA ALA A 59 -12.96 -3.27 10.47
C ALA A 59 -12.13 -2.02 10.11
N VAL A 60 -12.78 -1.00 9.56
CA VAL A 60 -12.14 0.30 9.33
C VAL A 60 -11.81 0.92 10.68
N PRO A 61 -10.58 1.40 10.93
CA PRO A 61 -10.23 2.00 12.19
C PRO A 61 -10.97 3.32 12.41
N ASP A 62 -11.37 3.57 13.66
CA ASP A 62 -12.05 4.81 14.05
C ASP A 62 -11.08 5.97 14.32
N ALA A 63 -9.78 5.69 14.45
CA ALA A 63 -8.76 6.65 14.85
C ALA A 63 -7.47 6.49 14.02
N ASP A 64 -6.56 7.47 14.16
CA ASP A 64 -5.19 7.50 13.63
C ASP A 64 -5.03 7.62 12.10
N LEU A 65 -6.08 7.62 11.31
CA LEU A 65 -5.98 7.76 9.84
C LEU A 65 -5.23 9.02 9.41
N GLU A 66 -5.45 10.15 10.08
CA GLU A 66 -4.79 11.43 9.78
C GLU A 66 -3.26 11.32 9.89
N SER A 67 -2.75 10.62 10.89
CA SER A 67 -1.30 10.43 11.08
C SER A 67 -0.68 9.65 9.93
N TRP A 68 -1.40 8.69 9.36
CA TRP A 68 -0.95 7.91 8.21
C TRP A 68 -1.03 8.71 6.91
N VAL A 69 -2.04 9.57 6.76
CA VAL A 69 -2.11 10.54 5.64
C VAL A 69 -0.92 11.49 5.69
N ASP A 70 -0.59 12.02 6.87
CA ASP A 70 0.54 12.94 7.03
C ASP A 70 1.87 12.26 6.70
N ARG A 71 2.08 11.03 7.17
CA ARG A 71 3.26 10.22 6.79
C ARG A 71 3.34 10.00 5.28
N ALA A 72 2.22 9.67 4.64
CA ALA A 72 2.19 9.49 3.18
C ALA A 72 2.55 10.79 2.45
N ARG A 73 2.04 11.93 2.93
CA ARG A 73 2.35 13.26 2.40
C ARG A 73 3.83 13.61 2.54
N GLU A 74 4.42 13.37 3.71
CA GLU A 74 5.85 13.59 3.97
C GLU A 74 6.76 12.74 3.07
N ARG A 75 6.29 11.56 2.67
CA ARG A 75 6.96 10.65 1.74
C ARG A 75 6.72 10.99 0.26
N GLY A 76 6.01 12.07 -0.01
CA GLY A 76 5.80 12.60 -1.35
C GLY A 76 4.63 11.98 -2.12
N ALA A 77 3.67 11.34 -1.45
CA ALA A 77 2.44 10.91 -2.10
C ALA A 77 1.66 12.10 -2.66
N ASP A 78 1.07 11.93 -3.84
CA ASP A 78 0.28 12.96 -4.51
C ASP A 78 -0.89 13.42 -3.61
N PRO A 79 -0.94 14.72 -3.23
CA PRO A 79 -2.02 15.25 -2.39
C PRO A 79 -3.42 14.98 -2.94
N ALA A 80 -3.60 15.02 -4.26
CA ALA A 80 -4.89 14.76 -4.89
C ALA A 80 -5.32 13.29 -4.74
N LEU A 81 -4.38 12.35 -4.73
CA LEU A 81 -4.67 10.95 -4.40
C LEU A 81 -5.03 10.79 -2.92
N LEU A 82 -4.29 11.43 -2.01
CA LEU A 82 -4.57 11.38 -0.58
C LEU A 82 -5.98 11.90 -0.26
N GLU A 83 -6.40 12.98 -0.91
CA GLU A 83 -7.75 13.54 -0.74
C GLU A 83 -8.84 12.54 -1.17
N ARG A 84 -8.64 11.82 -2.27
CA ARG A 84 -9.57 10.76 -2.75
C ARG A 84 -9.65 9.58 -1.78
N MET A 85 -8.62 9.31 -1.01
CA MET A 85 -8.53 8.20 -0.05
C MET A 85 -9.00 8.57 1.36
N THR A 86 -9.53 9.78 1.55
CA THR A 86 -10.01 10.26 2.86
C THR A 86 -10.93 9.22 3.54
N GLY A 87 -10.75 9.04 4.85
CA GLY A 87 -11.52 8.07 5.64
C GLY A 87 -11.06 6.61 5.44
N GLY A 88 -9.80 6.40 5.03
CA GLY A 88 -9.25 5.05 4.84
C GLY A 88 -9.75 4.37 3.56
N ASN A 89 -10.18 5.15 2.57
CA ASN A 89 -10.59 4.61 1.27
C ASN A 89 -9.36 4.30 0.40
N THR A 90 -8.47 3.44 0.88
CA THR A 90 -7.24 3.03 0.21
C THR A 90 -7.48 1.92 -0.82
N GLY A 91 -6.51 1.63 -1.66
CA GLY A 91 -6.58 0.61 -2.70
C GLY A 91 -6.99 1.13 -4.07
N ALA A 92 -6.78 0.32 -5.08
CA ALA A 92 -7.06 0.65 -6.48
C ALA A 92 -7.51 -0.59 -7.27
N VAL A 93 -8.26 -0.34 -8.33
CA VAL A 93 -8.59 -1.33 -9.36
C VAL A 93 -8.13 -0.79 -10.71
N ALA A 94 -7.44 -1.62 -11.47
CA ALA A 94 -6.99 -1.27 -12.81
C ALA A 94 -7.48 -2.30 -13.83
N VAL A 95 -7.76 -1.85 -15.03
CA VAL A 95 -8.08 -2.69 -16.19
C VAL A 95 -6.98 -2.52 -17.23
N LEU A 96 -6.50 -3.63 -17.76
CA LEU A 96 -5.57 -3.67 -18.88
C LEU A 96 -6.20 -4.52 -19.99
N GLU A 97 -6.50 -3.90 -21.12
CA GLU A 97 -7.08 -4.56 -22.28
C GLU A 97 -5.98 -5.24 -23.10
N CYS A 98 -5.98 -6.57 -23.09
CA CYS A 98 -4.98 -7.38 -23.79
C CYS A 98 -5.52 -8.08 -25.06
N GLY A 99 -6.75 -7.76 -25.50
CA GLY A 99 -7.42 -8.33 -26.68
C GLY A 99 -8.63 -9.19 -26.34
N ASP A 100 -9.14 -9.94 -27.32
CA ASP A 100 -10.43 -10.64 -27.32
C ASP A 100 -10.43 -11.97 -26.53
N GLY A 101 -9.69 -12.06 -25.45
CA GLY A 101 -9.64 -13.23 -24.59
C GLY A 101 -10.62 -13.19 -23.42
N PRO A 102 -10.65 -14.26 -22.59
CA PRO A 102 -11.40 -14.22 -21.33
C PRO A 102 -10.75 -13.22 -20.35
N ALA A 103 -11.60 -12.51 -19.58
CA ALA A 103 -11.11 -11.64 -18.52
C ALA A 103 -10.47 -12.47 -17.39
N ILE A 104 -9.33 -12.04 -16.90
CA ILE A 104 -8.62 -12.63 -15.76
C ILE A 104 -8.58 -11.58 -14.65
N GLY A 105 -9.10 -11.91 -13.47
CA GLY A 105 -8.99 -11.09 -12.27
C GLY A 105 -7.79 -11.49 -11.42
N LEU A 106 -6.96 -10.49 -11.05
CA LEU A 106 -5.89 -10.66 -10.07
C LEU A 106 -6.18 -9.80 -8.86
N ARG A 107 -6.27 -10.41 -7.68
CA ARG A 107 -6.35 -9.70 -6.40
C ARG A 107 -5.02 -9.80 -5.65
N VAL A 108 -4.56 -8.68 -5.13
CA VAL A 108 -3.34 -8.58 -4.31
C VAL A 108 -3.67 -7.78 -3.07
N ASP A 109 -3.31 -8.30 -1.90
CA ASP A 109 -3.37 -7.54 -0.66
C ASP A 109 -2.09 -6.69 -0.54
N ILE A 110 -2.25 -5.45 -0.05
CA ILE A 110 -1.16 -4.46 0.00
C ILE A 110 -0.89 -3.93 1.42
N ASP A 111 -1.67 -4.39 2.38
CA ASP A 111 -1.52 -4.05 3.79
C ASP A 111 -0.35 -4.78 4.44
N ALA A 112 0.16 -4.19 5.51
CA ALA A 112 1.18 -4.76 6.37
C ALA A 112 0.58 -5.22 7.71
N LEU A 113 1.29 -6.12 8.37
CA LEU A 113 0.97 -6.57 9.71
C LEU A 113 1.77 -5.78 10.75
N PHE A 114 1.19 -5.61 11.94
CA PHE A 114 1.86 -5.03 13.11
C PHE A 114 2.81 -6.05 13.74
N ILE A 115 3.99 -6.21 13.13
CA ILE A 115 5.03 -7.12 13.59
C ILE A 115 6.32 -6.33 13.70
N ASP A 116 6.93 -6.34 14.89
CA ASP A 116 8.25 -5.74 15.08
C ASP A 116 9.29 -6.46 14.24
N GLU A 117 9.94 -5.73 13.36
CA GLU A 117 10.98 -6.29 12.52
C GLU A 117 12.30 -6.41 13.29
N SER A 118 12.97 -7.53 13.11
CA SER A 118 14.25 -7.81 13.76
C SER A 118 15.30 -6.73 13.45
N THR A 119 16.05 -6.35 14.48
CA THR A 119 17.22 -5.46 14.37
C THR A 119 18.52 -6.21 14.21
N ASP A 120 18.50 -7.55 14.18
CA ASP A 120 19.69 -8.36 14.02
C ASP A 120 20.37 -8.07 12.68
N THR A 121 21.69 -7.91 12.71
CA THR A 121 22.50 -7.67 11.51
C THR A 121 22.52 -8.86 10.54
N ALA A 122 22.13 -10.06 10.96
CA ALA A 122 21.89 -11.21 10.10
C ALA A 122 20.53 -11.14 9.38
N HIS A 123 19.62 -10.26 9.82
CA HIS A 123 18.35 -10.04 9.16
C HIS A 123 18.55 -9.24 7.87
N VAL A 124 18.19 -9.83 6.73
CA VAL A 124 18.47 -9.25 5.40
C VAL A 124 17.98 -7.80 5.24
N PRO A 125 16.76 -7.42 5.63
CA PRO A 125 16.32 -6.02 5.55
C PRO A 125 17.20 -5.06 6.35
N ALA A 126 17.67 -5.46 7.53
CA ALA A 126 18.57 -4.65 8.35
C ALA A 126 19.97 -4.57 7.70
N ALA A 127 20.51 -5.69 7.25
CA ALA A 127 21.82 -5.77 6.60
C ALA A 127 21.90 -4.98 5.28
N GLU A 128 20.82 -4.99 4.49
CA GLU A 128 20.75 -4.32 3.20
C GLU A 128 20.09 -2.94 3.25
N GLY A 129 19.77 -2.42 4.44
CA GLY A 129 19.33 -1.04 4.66
C GLY A 129 17.91 -0.74 4.18
N PHE A 130 17.02 -1.74 4.16
CA PHE A 130 15.59 -1.52 3.83
C PHE A 130 14.63 -2.00 4.93
N ARG A 131 15.11 -2.14 6.18
CA ARG A 131 14.30 -2.43 7.36
C ARG A 131 13.17 -1.40 7.49
N SER A 132 12.05 -1.81 8.06
CA SER A 132 10.92 -0.92 8.38
C SER A 132 11.38 0.31 9.17
N GLU A 133 10.90 1.48 8.75
CA GLU A 133 11.06 2.76 9.46
C GLU A 133 9.90 3.03 10.42
N VAL A 134 8.87 2.18 10.42
CA VAL A 134 7.72 2.32 11.32
C VAL A 134 7.99 1.51 12.57
N GLU A 135 8.31 2.21 13.65
CA GLU A 135 8.48 1.66 15.00
C GLU A 135 7.21 1.92 15.82
N GLU A 136 6.10 1.35 15.43
CA GLU A 136 4.91 1.39 16.26
C GLU A 136 4.71 0.03 16.93
N THR A 137 5.04 -0.03 18.21
CA THR A 137 4.45 -1.01 19.12
C THR A 137 2.94 -0.75 19.18
N MET A 138 2.21 -1.27 18.22
CA MET A 138 0.76 -1.32 18.37
C MET A 138 0.48 -2.42 19.40
N THR A 139 0.07 -1.98 20.57
CA THR A 139 -0.60 -2.88 21.53
C THR A 139 -1.79 -3.46 20.75
N PRO A 140 -1.83 -4.76 20.45
CA PRO A 140 -2.98 -5.33 19.82
C PRO A 140 -4.17 -5.06 20.74
N ALA A 141 -5.18 -4.35 20.25
CA ALA A 141 -6.47 -4.35 20.91
C ALA A 141 -6.82 -5.82 21.03
N ALA A 142 -6.91 -6.33 22.27
CA ALA A 142 -7.16 -7.73 22.55
C ALA A 142 -8.49 -8.10 21.88
N THR A 143 -8.39 -8.69 20.70
CA THR A 143 -9.55 -9.28 20.04
C THR A 143 -9.78 -10.60 20.77
N THR A 144 -10.57 -10.54 21.83
CA THR A 144 -11.13 -11.73 22.46
C THR A 144 -12.07 -12.38 21.48
N TYR A 145 -11.57 -13.37 20.77
CA TYR A 145 -12.44 -14.35 20.13
C TYR A 145 -13.05 -15.22 21.23
N THR A 146 -14.32 -15.03 21.51
CA THR A 146 -15.19 -15.96 22.25
C THR A 146 -15.86 -16.91 21.27
#